data_bdc8497f08c4ffbbb5d0ef811a2d4afb
#
_entry.id   bdc8497f08c4ffbbb5d0ef811a2d4afb
#
_cell.length_a   1.000
_cell.length_b   1.000
_cell.length_c   1.000
_cell.angle_alpha   90.00
_cell.angle_beta   90.00
_cell.angle_gamma   90.00
#
_symmetry.space_group_name_H-M   'P 1'
#
loop_
_entity.id
_entity.type
_entity.pdbx_description
1 polymer ?
#
loop_
_entity_poly.entity_id
_entity_poly.type
_entity_poly.pdbx_seq_one_letter_code
_entity_poly.pdbx_strand_id
1 'polypeptide(L)'
;MRLLGYVLCCTVAFGAPPVRFAAHTVATGLKGGYQVVAVDLNHDGKTDLVALASGMSELVWYENPGWERHVIADHLSEMINLAAWDMDGDGIPEIVLASGFAMNANKSAGIVSVLQHNGDPRQMWRVREIDRLPASHRLRWADIDGSGHKVVISQPLTNAAAVTPQDRLHTPMVMYRPGAWKRETISSAEEGVVHGIYIVDWDGDGRDEILSAGFSGIHLYKLSRDGVWNRTEIAKGDPAPWPKCGSSDVAVGHVGERRFVAAIEPWHGNQVAIYRESGGVWQRHVIDDGIADGHTIWTADFNGDGRDEVVAGYRGKGVNIYYAQDGEGAEWRKTVLDSDMPAAACAIADLNGDGRPDIACIGSSTANLKWYENLGPARQ
;
A
#
# COMPACT_ATOMS: atom_id res chain seq x y z
N MET A 1 -9.32 -1.05 -65.00
CA MET A 1 -8.57 -1.50 -63.78
C MET A 1 -8.46 -0.29 -62.85
N ARG A 2 -9.37 -0.17 -61.86
CA ARG A 2 -9.34 0.96 -60.91
C ARG A 2 -8.64 0.47 -59.65
N LEU A 3 -7.50 1.07 -59.32
CA LEU A 3 -6.84 0.86 -58.01
C LEU A 3 -7.64 1.58 -56.97
N LEU A 4 -8.20 0.84 -56.01
CA LEU A 4 -8.67 1.38 -54.71
C LEU A 4 -7.45 1.54 -53.83
N GLY A 5 -7.03 2.77 -53.55
CA GLY A 5 -6.07 3.07 -52.50
C GLY A 5 -6.79 3.02 -51.14
N TYR A 6 -6.34 2.06 -50.30
CA TYR A 6 -6.70 2.07 -48.85
C TYR A 6 -5.83 3.13 -48.15
N VAL A 7 -6.47 4.19 -47.70
CA VAL A 7 -5.85 5.13 -46.75
C VAL A 7 -5.93 4.48 -45.39
N LEU A 8 -4.79 4.01 -44.91
CA LEU A 8 -4.62 3.56 -43.51
C LEU A 8 -4.64 4.81 -42.63
N CYS A 9 -5.79 5.10 -42.02
CA CYS A 9 -5.90 6.17 -41.05
C CYS A 9 -5.24 5.66 -39.76
N CYS A 10 -3.94 5.99 -39.55
CA CYS A 10 -3.30 5.83 -38.24
C CYS A 10 -3.99 6.79 -37.27
N THR A 11 -4.95 6.30 -36.50
CA THR A 11 -5.42 7.02 -35.31
C THR A 11 -4.27 7.00 -34.32
N VAL A 12 -3.59 8.13 -34.16
CA VAL A 12 -2.73 8.38 -33.02
C VAL A 12 -3.67 8.36 -31.81
N ALA A 13 -3.65 7.28 -31.05
CA ALA A 13 -4.36 7.22 -29.78
C ALA A 13 -3.63 8.19 -28.84
N PHE A 14 -4.12 9.42 -28.74
CA PHE A 14 -3.76 10.29 -27.63
C PHE A 14 -4.18 9.58 -26.34
N GLY A 15 -3.26 9.45 -25.38
CA GLY A 15 -3.59 8.94 -24.06
C GLY A 15 -4.81 9.68 -23.50
N ALA A 16 -5.63 8.99 -22.69
CA ALA A 16 -6.80 9.63 -22.09
C ALA A 16 -6.41 10.92 -21.34
N PRO A 17 -7.29 11.94 -21.32
CA PRO A 17 -7.01 13.18 -20.61
C PRO A 17 -6.83 12.88 -19.11
N PRO A 18 -5.99 13.66 -18.40
CA PRO A 18 -5.80 13.48 -16.97
C PRO A 18 -7.13 13.71 -16.23
N VAL A 19 -7.29 12.98 -15.15
CA VAL A 19 -8.42 13.13 -14.24
C VAL A 19 -8.30 14.46 -13.49
N ARG A 20 -9.42 15.10 -13.24
CA ARG A 20 -9.51 16.25 -12.34
C ARG A 20 -9.85 15.74 -10.95
N PHE A 21 -9.20 16.31 -9.96
CA PHE A 21 -9.48 16.01 -8.56
C PHE A 21 -9.87 17.30 -7.80
N ALA A 22 -10.79 17.16 -6.84
CA ALA A 22 -11.09 18.19 -5.85
C ALA A 22 -10.54 17.75 -4.48
N ALA A 23 -9.74 18.60 -3.84
CA ALA A 23 -9.16 18.30 -2.54
C ALA A 23 -10.11 18.71 -1.40
N HIS A 24 -10.34 17.79 -0.46
CA HIS A 24 -11.14 17.98 0.74
C HIS A 24 -10.32 17.65 1.98
N THR A 25 -10.39 18.49 3.01
CA THR A 25 -9.76 18.21 4.30
C THR A 25 -10.74 17.43 5.17
N VAL A 26 -10.34 16.22 5.59
CA VAL A 26 -11.09 15.39 6.54
C VAL A 26 -10.76 15.79 7.96
N ALA A 27 -9.46 15.90 8.28
CA ALA A 27 -9.00 16.19 9.63
C ALA A 27 -7.65 16.92 9.65
N THR A 28 -7.38 17.55 10.80
CA THR A 28 -6.09 18.16 11.14
C THR A 28 -5.66 17.74 12.55
N GLY A 29 -4.41 18.03 12.94
CA GLY A 29 -3.91 17.70 14.28
C GLY A 29 -3.44 16.26 14.44
N LEU A 30 -3.36 15.46 13.38
CA LEU A 30 -2.86 14.10 13.36
C LEU A 30 -1.31 14.07 13.41
N LYS A 31 -0.75 14.39 14.56
CA LYS A 31 0.72 14.52 14.75
C LYS A 31 1.45 13.23 14.37
N GLY A 32 2.40 13.36 13.44
CA GLY A 32 3.11 12.19 12.92
C GLY A 32 2.20 11.26 12.12
N GLY A 33 1.28 11.82 11.31
CA GLY A 33 0.40 11.03 10.43
C GLY A 33 1.21 10.01 9.65
N TYR A 34 0.80 8.74 9.70
CA TYR A 34 1.62 7.65 9.14
C TYR A 34 0.85 6.73 8.20
N GLN A 35 -0.38 6.34 8.55
CA GLN A 35 -1.20 5.49 7.69
C GLN A 35 -2.66 5.94 7.68
N VAL A 36 -3.30 5.82 6.52
CA VAL A 36 -4.74 5.87 6.34
C VAL A 36 -5.20 4.54 5.71
N VAL A 37 -6.34 4.03 6.19
CA VAL A 37 -7.01 2.84 5.62
C VAL A 37 -8.46 3.23 5.31
N ALA A 38 -8.91 2.87 4.12
CA ALA A 38 -10.28 3.06 3.66
C ALA A 38 -11.05 1.74 3.85
N VAL A 39 -12.12 1.76 4.61
CA VAL A 39 -12.93 0.58 4.96
C VAL A 39 -14.30 1.02 5.49
N ASP A 40 -15.35 0.28 5.17
CA ASP A 40 -16.67 0.46 5.80
C ASP A 40 -16.58 -0.14 7.21
N LEU A 41 -16.45 0.73 8.22
CA LEU A 41 -16.20 0.30 9.60
C LEU A 41 -17.47 0.13 10.42
N ASN A 42 -18.61 0.63 9.93
CA ASN A 42 -19.90 0.61 10.62
C ASN A 42 -20.99 -0.15 9.87
N HIS A 43 -20.61 -0.79 8.74
CA HIS A 43 -21.49 -1.59 7.89
C HIS A 43 -22.70 -0.79 7.36
N ASP A 44 -22.49 0.50 7.01
CA ASP A 44 -23.54 1.35 6.41
C ASP A 44 -23.46 1.44 4.88
N GLY A 45 -22.51 0.73 4.28
CA GLY A 45 -22.27 0.70 2.83
C GLY A 45 -21.45 1.86 2.31
N LYS A 46 -20.89 2.70 3.18
CA LYS A 46 -19.98 3.79 2.80
C LYS A 46 -18.59 3.54 3.36
N THR A 47 -17.61 3.92 2.58
CA THR A 47 -16.21 3.75 2.97
C THR A 47 -15.78 4.84 3.92
N ASP A 48 -15.38 4.46 5.15
CA ASP A 48 -14.81 5.31 6.17
C ASP A 48 -13.28 5.40 6.06
N LEU A 49 -12.67 6.28 6.85
CA LEU A 49 -11.21 6.44 6.92
C LEU A 49 -10.69 6.20 8.34
N VAL A 50 -9.88 5.15 8.51
CA VAL A 50 -9.13 4.92 9.75
C VAL A 50 -7.79 5.61 9.64
N ALA A 51 -7.46 6.48 10.59
CA ALA A 51 -6.21 7.25 10.59
C ALA A 51 -5.31 6.85 11.76
N LEU A 52 -4.07 6.50 11.42
CA LEU A 52 -3.00 6.16 12.35
C LEU A 52 -1.94 7.25 12.31
N ALA A 53 -1.60 7.78 13.49
CA ALA A 53 -0.56 8.79 13.65
C ALA A 53 0.41 8.39 14.75
N SER A 54 1.69 8.25 14.45
CA SER A 54 2.70 7.72 15.37
C SER A 54 2.97 8.61 16.59
N GLY A 55 2.66 9.89 16.48
CA GLY A 55 2.79 10.86 17.58
C GLY A 55 1.51 11.05 18.43
N MET A 56 0.52 10.17 18.27
CA MET A 56 -0.73 10.18 19.05
C MET A 56 -0.87 8.90 19.85
N SER A 57 -1.68 8.98 20.95
CA SER A 57 -2.04 7.80 21.75
C SER A 57 -3.36 7.17 21.33
N GLU A 58 -4.13 7.84 20.47
CA GLU A 58 -5.43 7.38 20.00
C GLU A 58 -5.35 6.87 18.58
N LEU A 59 -5.92 5.69 18.31
CA LEU A 59 -6.31 5.25 16.99
C LEU A 59 -7.71 5.76 16.72
N VAL A 60 -7.91 6.44 15.59
CA VAL A 60 -9.17 7.12 15.27
C VAL A 60 -9.69 6.73 13.91
N TRP A 61 -11.00 6.87 13.72
CA TRP A 61 -11.60 6.79 12.41
C TRP A 61 -12.57 7.95 12.18
N TYR A 62 -12.86 8.21 10.91
CA TYR A 62 -13.71 9.29 10.44
C TYR A 62 -14.86 8.68 9.66
N GLU A 63 -16.08 8.86 10.17
CA GLU A 63 -17.30 8.28 9.62
C GLU A 63 -17.78 9.08 8.41
N ASN A 64 -17.94 8.41 7.29
CA ASN A 64 -18.47 8.96 6.05
C ASN A 64 -20.01 9.08 6.11
N PRO A 65 -20.68 10.16 5.61
CA PRO A 65 -20.10 11.23 4.80
C PRO A 65 -19.68 12.48 5.58
N GLY A 66 -19.99 12.55 6.86
CA GLY A 66 -19.78 13.75 7.69
C GLY A 66 -18.37 13.89 8.25
N TRP A 67 -17.57 12.84 8.14
CA TRP A 67 -16.23 12.73 8.70
C TRP A 67 -16.21 12.98 10.22
N GLU A 68 -17.26 12.52 10.91
CA GLU A 68 -17.30 12.55 12.37
C GLU A 68 -16.18 11.68 12.93
N ARG A 69 -15.44 12.24 13.92
CA ARG A 69 -14.28 11.57 14.51
C ARG A 69 -14.72 10.67 15.66
N HIS A 70 -14.32 9.41 15.61
CA HIS A 70 -14.50 8.43 16.67
C HIS A 70 -13.15 7.86 17.11
N VAL A 71 -13.05 7.47 18.40
CA VAL A 71 -11.86 6.85 18.97
C VAL A 71 -12.06 5.34 19.02
N ILE A 72 -11.22 4.60 18.31
CA ILE A 72 -11.21 3.13 18.32
C ILE A 72 -10.56 2.64 19.61
N ALA A 73 -9.36 3.14 19.92
CA ALA A 73 -8.61 2.77 21.11
C ALA A 73 -7.71 3.92 21.55
N ASP A 74 -7.36 3.96 22.84
CA ASP A 74 -6.48 4.93 23.47
C ASP A 74 -5.32 4.25 24.22
N HIS A 75 -4.43 5.06 24.79
CA HIS A 75 -3.21 4.61 25.48
C HIS A 75 -2.27 3.75 24.61
N LEU A 76 -2.33 3.94 23.30
CA LEU A 76 -1.40 3.34 22.33
C LEU A 76 -0.15 4.21 22.21
N SER A 77 0.96 3.60 21.79
CA SER A 77 2.21 4.32 21.59
C SER A 77 2.91 3.87 20.32
N GLU A 78 3.57 4.81 19.64
CA GLU A 78 4.41 4.51 18.48
C GLU A 78 3.70 3.59 17.47
N MET A 79 2.43 3.91 17.15
CA MET A 79 1.65 3.17 16.16
C MET A 79 2.30 3.30 14.78
N ILE A 80 2.35 2.21 14.02
CA ILE A 80 3.06 2.20 12.75
C ILE A 80 2.24 1.67 11.58
N ASN A 81 1.44 0.62 11.77
CA ASN A 81 0.63 0.07 10.69
C ASN A 81 -0.57 -0.70 11.22
N LEU A 82 -1.62 -0.73 10.43
CA LEU A 82 -2.81 -1.53 10.71
C LEU A 82 -3.37 -2.17 9.44
N ALA A 83 -4.19 -3.21 9.62
CA ALA A 83 -4.99 -3.82 8.58
C ALA A 83 -6.36 -4.19 9.14
N ALA A 84 -7.43 -3.91 8.39
CA ALA A 84 -8.81 -4.18 8.77
C ALA A 84 -9.40 -5.29 7.91
N TRP A 85 -10.16 -6.20 8.53
CA TRP A 85 -10.87 -7.28 7.86
C TRP A 85 -11.96 -7.83 8.79
N ASP A 86 -13.18 -8.00 8.28
CA ASP A 86 -14.27 -8.68 8.98
C ASP A 86 -13.95 -10.18 9.08
N MET A 87 -13.39 -10.60 10.22
CA MET A 87 -12.90 -11.97 10.40
C MET A 87 -13.94 -12.92 11.00
N ASP A 88 -15.01 -12.40 11.57
CA ASP A 88 -16.09 -13.22 12.18
C ASP A 88 -17.41 -13.15 11.41
N GLY A 89 -17.48 -12.30 10.36
CA GLY A 89 -18.59 -12.24 9.42
C GLY A 89 -19.79 -11.43 9.93
N ASP A 90 -19.58 -10.54 10.92
CA ASP A 90 -20.66 -9.71 11.44
C ASP A 90 -20.87 -8.39 10.68
N GLY A 91 -19.98 -8.11 9.72
CA GLY A 91 -20.02 -6.95 8.84
C GLY A 91 -19.18 -5.76 9.34
N ILE A 92 -18.63 -5.84 10.56
CA ILE A 92 -17.77 -4.78 11.14
C ILE A 92 -16.33 -5.30 11.20
N PRO A 93 -15.40 -4.76 10.40
CA PRO A 93 -14.04 -5.27 10.34
C PRO A 93 -13.27 -5.13 11.64
N GLU A 94 -12.63 -6.19 12.12
CA GLU A 94 -11.60 -6.11 13.14
C GLU A 94 -10.33 -5.48 12.59
N ILE A 95 -9.52 -4.93 13.51
CA ILE A 95 -8.25 -4.29 13.18
C ILE A 95 -7.10 -5.07 13.81
N VAL A 96 -6.08 -5.38 13.03
CA VAL A 96 -4.76 -5.78 13.53
C VAL A 96 -3.84 -4.59 13.49
N LEU A 97 -3.19 -4.26 14.60
CA LEU A 97 -2.36 -3.07 14.79
C LEU A 97 -0.95 -3.44 15.21
N ALA A 98 0.05 -2.84 14.56
CA ALA A 98 1.44 -2.82 15.01
C ALA A 98 1.74 -1.49 15.72
N SER A 99 2.27 -1.57 16.95
CA SER A 99 2.60 -0.42 17.78
C SER A 99 3.87 -0.65 18.61
N GLY A 100 4.29 0.34 19.40
CA GLY A 100 5.58 0.27 20.09
C GLY A 100 6.74 0.17 19.10
N PHE A 101 6.61 0.79 17.95
CA PHE A 101 7.61 0.73 16.89
C PHE A 101 8.81 1.63 17.20
N ALA A 102 9.99 1.12 16.90
CA ALA A 102 11.18 1.94 16.74
C ALA A 102 11.99 1.43 15.54
N MET A 103 12.62 2.35 14.82
CA MET A 103 13.43 2.04 13.64
C MET A 103 14.62 1.12 13.99
N ASN A 104 15.20 1.28 15.17
CA ASN A 104 16.19 0.35 15.73
C ASN A 104 15.45 -0.78 16.45
N ALA A 105 15.56 -1.98 15.94
CA ALA A 105 14.77 -3.12 16.43
C ALA A 105 14.97 -3.41 17.93
N ASN A 106 16.16 -3.19 18.46
CA ASN A 106 16.48 -3.36 19.90
C ASN A 106 15.80 -2.32 20.82
N LYS A 107 15.17 -1.28 20.25
CA LYS A 107 14.38 -0.27 20.97
C LYS A 107 12.89 -0.43 20.73
N SER A 108 12.49 -1.30 19.81
CA SER A 108 11.09 -1.53 19.44
C SER A 108 10.46 -2.54 20.39
N ALA A 109 9.35 -2.17 21.01
CA ALA A 109 8.51 -3.13 21.75
C ALA A 109 7.83 -4.12 20.79
N GLY A 110 7.53 -3.69 19.56
CA GLY A 110 7.00 -4.50 18.48
C GLY A 110 5.67 -5.16 18.81
N ILE A 111 4.76 -4.43 19.43
CA ILE A 111 3.47 -4.96 19.88
C ILE A 111 2.58 -5.20 18.67
N VAL A 112 2.06 -6.41 18.52
CA VAL A 112 1.00 -6.75 17.57
C VAL A 112 -0.27 -7.04 18.35
N SER A 113 -1.34 -6.30 18.03
CA SER A 113 -2.62 -6.39 18.74
C SER A 113 -3.79 -6.62 17.79
N VAL A 114 -4.82 -7.29 18.27
CA VAL A 114 -6.14 -7.36 17.64
C VAL A 114 -7.07 -6.43 18.39
N LEU A 115 -7.78 -5.58 17.66
CA LEU A 115 -8.81 -4.68 18.16
C LEU A 115 -10.17 -5.18 17.68
N GLN A 116 -11.09 -5.35 18.62
CA GLN A 116 -12.45 -5.84 18.36
C GLN A 116 -13.48 -4.89 18.96
N HIS A 117 -14.49 -4.55 18.17
CA HIS A 117 -15.64 -3.80 18.66
C HIS A 117 -16.51 -4.65 19.61
N ASN A 118 -17.48 -4.04 20.25
CA ASN A 118 -18.44 -4.69 21.17
C ASN A 118 -19.88 -4.62 20.65
N GLY A 119 -20.04 -4.50 19.33
CA GLY A 119 -21.32 -4.38 18.64
C GLY A 119 -21.65 -2.97 18.16
N ASP A 120 -21.01 -1.92 18.72
CA ASP A 120 -21.11 -0.55 18.24
C ASP A 120 -19.70 -0.01 17.92
N PRO A 121 -19.34 0.17 16.64
CA PRO A 121 -17.98 0.60 16.25
C PRO A 121 -17.64 2.03 16.69
N ARG A 122 -18.62 2.84 17.08
CA ARG A 122 -18.43 4.21 17.58
C ARG A 122 -17.96 4.25 19.04
N GLN A 123 -18.07 3.11 19.76
CA GLN A 123 -17.53 2.97 21.11
C GLN A 123 -16.08 2.51 21.07
N MET A 124 -15.35 2.69 22.17
CA MET A 124 -13.97 2.19 22.27
C MET A 124 -13.92 0.66 22.18
N TRP A 125 -12.97 0.16 21.42
CA TRP A 125 -12.79 -1.26 21.14
C TRP A 125 -11.92 -1.93 22.19
N ARG A 126 -12.07 -3.22 22.30
CA ARG A 126 -11.19 -4.06 23.13
C ARG A 126 -9.88 -4.28 22.40
N VAL A 127 -8.75 -3.95 23.04
CA VAL A 127 -7.40 -4.20 22.56
C VAL A 127 -6.86 -5.45 23.21
N ARG A 128 -6.36 -6.39 22.39
CA ARG A 128 -5.70 -7.62 22.85
C ARG A 128 -4.36 -7.78 22.18
N GLU A 129 -3.27 -7.73 22.95
CA GLU A 129 -1.94 -8.09 22.47
C GLU A 129 -1.92 -9.57 22.08
N ILE A 130 -1.42 -9.90 20.90
CA ILE A 130 -1.30 -11.28 20.39
C ILE A 130 0.15 -11.71 20.25
N ASP A 131 1.07 -10.76 20.04
CA ASP A 131 2.49 -11.06 19.89
C ASP A 131 3.38 -9.85 20.17
N ARG A 132 4.68 -10.10 20.35
CA ARG A 132 5.75 -9.11 20.34
C ARG A 132 6.76 -9.48 19.27
N LEU A 133 6.76 -8.70 18.19
CA LEU A 133 7.65 -8.86 17.05
C LEU A 133 8.43 -7.55 16.86
N PRO A 134 9.68 -7.43 17.38
CA PRO A 134 10.46 -6.21 17.29
C PRO A 134 10.52 -5.68 15.84
N ALA A 135 10.42 -4.39 15.69
CA ALA A 135 10.33 -3.67 14.41
C ALA A 135 9.16 -4.12 13.52
N SER A 136 8.06 -4.71 14.09
CA SER A 136 6.82 -4.96 13.32
C SER A 136 6.41 -3.68 12.59
N HIS A 137 6.21 -3.76 11.25
CA HIS A 137 6.13 -2.56 10.42
C HIS A 137 4.99 -2.58 9.40
N ARG A 138 4.75 -3.69 8.70
CA ARG A 138 3.63 -3.83 7.76
C ARG A 138 2.74 -5.00 8.14
N LEU A 139 1.44 -4.75 8.11
CA LEU A 139 0.39 -5.74 8.31
C LEU A 139 -0.54 -5.75 7.11
N ARG A 140 -0.90 -6.94 6.62
CA ARG A 140 -1.91 -7.12 5.56
C ARG A 140 -2.72 -8.38 5.84
N TRP A 141 -3.98 -8.37 5.44
CA TRP A 141 -4.78 -9.57 5.37
C TRP A 141 -4.62 -10.23 4.00
N ALA A 142 -4.53 -11.57 3.98
CA ALA A 142 -4.37 -12.35 2.75
C ALA A 142 -5.14 -13.67 2.84
N ASP A 143 -5.85 -14.04 1.77
CA ASP A 143 -6.44 -15.35 1.58
C ASP A 143 -5.46 -16.27 0.84
N ILE A 144 -4.53 -16.84 1.57
CA ILE A 144 -3.40 -17.60 1.01
C ILE A 144 -3.76 -18.98 0.50
N ASP A 145 -4.98 -19.47 0.78
CA ASP A 145 -5.42 -20.82 0.41
C ASP A 145 -6.74 -20.86 -0.39
N GLY A 146 -7.34 -19.69 -0.67
CA GLY A 146 -8.57 -19.54 -1.42
C GLY A 146 -9.81 -19.98 -0.66
N SER A 147 -9.73 -20.08 0.67
CA SER A 147 -10.84 -20.53 1.52
C SER A 147 -11.83 -19.43 1.89
N GLY A 148 -11.50 -18.18 1.61
CA GLY A 148 -12.20 -16.99 2.11
C GLY A 148 -11.81 -16.61 3.55
N HIS A 149 -11.01 -17.45 4.24
CA HIS A 149 -10.50 -17.16 5.58
C HIS A 149 -9.10 -16.55 5.50
N LYS A 150 -9.01 -15.24 5.74
CA LYS A 150 -7.73 -14.54 5.65
C LYS A 150 -6.85 -14.77 6.88
N VAL A 151 -5.55 -14.72 6.64
CA VAL A 151 -4.50 -14.67 7.66
C VAL A 151 -3.87 -13.29 7.68
N VAL A 152 -3.29 -12.90 8.80
CA VAL A 152 -2.49 -11.67 8.89
C VAL A 152 -1.07 -11.96 8.47
N ILE A 153 -0.59 -11.26 7.46
CA ILE A 153 0.83 -11.22 7.09
C ILE A 153 1.48 -10.07 7.85
N SER A 154 2.56 -10.34 8.54
CA SER A 154 3.33 -9.33 9.28
C SER A 154 4.78 -9.31 8.79
N GLN A 155 5.21 -8.14 8.33
CA GLN A 155 6.56 -7.90 7.87
C GLN A 155 7.24 -6.90 8.80
N PRO A 156 8.18 -7.31 9.65
CA PRO A 156 9.06 -6.38 10.36
C PRO A 156 9.90 -5.56 9.39
N LEU A 157 10.26 -4.35 9.76
CA LEU A 157 11.14 -3.50 8.98
C LEU A 157 12.52 -4.14 8.80
N THR A 158 13.02 -4.79 9.86
CA THR A 158 14.35 -5.40 9.90
C THR A 158 14.39 -6.55 10.92
N ASN A 159 15.49 -7.29 10.96
CA ASN A 159 15.70 -8.37 11.93
C ASN A 159 15.69 -7.81 13.36
N ALA A 160 15.14 -8.59 14.30
CA ALA A 160 15.06 -8.23 15.72
C ALA A 160 16.44 -7.98 16.39
N ALA A 161 17.51 -8.56 15.86
CA ALA A 161 18.88 -8.36 16.35
C ALA A 161 19.59 -7.16 15.69
N ALA A 162 18.93 -6.47 14.74
CA ALA A 162 19.55 -5.34 14.07
C ALA A 162 19.72 -4.15 15.02
N VAL A 163 20.91 -3.59 15.04
CA VAL A 163 21.25 -2.36 15.78
C VAL A 163 20.88 -1.13 14.99
N THR A 164 21.04 -1.21 13.67
CA THR A 164 20.63 -0.18 12.72
C THR A 164 19.79 -0.83 11.60
N PRO A 165 18.91 -0.09 10.94
CA PRO A 165 18.16 -0.63 9.79
C PRO A 165 19.05 -1.12 8.64
N GLN A 166 20.28 -0.60 8.53
CA GLN A 166 21.21 -0.95 7.46
C GLN A 166 21.99 -2.25 7.73
N ASP A 167 21.84 -2.87 8.90
CA ASP A 167 22.50 -4.12 9.23
C ASP A 167 22.04 -5.22 8.26
N ARG A 168 23.01 -5.94 7.68
CA ARG A 168 22.75 -6.98 6.69
C ARG A 168 22.42 -8.30 7.36
N LEU A 169 21.25 -8.35 7.99
CA LEU A 169 20.71 -9.52 8.67
C LEU A 169 19.46 -10.02 7.94
N HIS A 170 19.17 -11.31 8.09
CA HIS A 170 17.96 -11.90 7.52
C HIS A 170 16.71 -11.45 8.27
N THR A 171 15.78 -10.81 7.56
CA THR A 171 14.51 -10.29 8.12
C THR A 171 13.38 -11.27 7.87
N PRO A 172 12.69 -11.76 8.92
CA PRO A 172 11.62 -12.72 8.75
C PRO A 172 10.35 -12.05 8.23
N MET A 173 9.59 -12.78 7.40
CA MET A 173 8.17 -12.54 7.16
C MET A 173 7.38 -13.59 7.91
N VAL A 174 6.34 -13.18 8.64
CA VAL A 174 5.54 -14.09 9.47
C VAL A 174 4.05 -13.93 9.21
N MET A 175 3.26 -14.89 9.66
CA MET A 175 1.80 -14.81 9.60
C MET A 175 1.16 -15.24 10.92
N TYR A 176 -0.11 -14.81 11.09
CA TYR A 176 -0.97 -15.21 12.19
C TYR A 176 -2.32 -15.65 11.66
N ARG A 177 -2.80 -16.80 12.14
CA ARG A 177 -4.15 -17.29 11.85
C ARG A 177 -5.13 -16.79 12.93
N PRO A 178 -6.27 -16.19 12.56
CA PRO A 178 -7.32 -15.82 13.50
C PRO A 178 -7.69 -16.96 14.45
N GLY A 179 -7.98 -16.62 15.69
CA GLY A 179 -8.28 -17.60 16.75
C GLY A 179 -7.04 -18.15 17.44
N ALA A 180 -6.12 -18.74 16.69
CA ALA A 180 -4.88 -19.30 17.24
C ALA A 180 -3.86 -18.23 17.60
N TRP A 181 -3.72 -17.21 16.76
CA TRP A 181 -2.83 -16.06 16.91
C TRP A 181 -1.36 -16.46 17.25
N LYS A 182 -0.97 -17.62 16.76
CA LYS A 182 0.40 -18.11 16.90
C LYS A 182 1.23 -17.65 15.70
N ARG A 183 2.44 -17.15 15.98
CA ARG A 183 3.40 -16.78 14.95
C ARG A 183 3.84 -17.99 14.14
N GLU A 184 3.71 -17.92 12.82
CA GLU A 184 4.21 -18.87 11.84
C GLU A 184 5.15 -18.15 10.89
N THR A 185 6.34 -18.72 10.61
CA THR A 185 7.29 -18.09 9.69
C THR A 185 6.99 -18.47 8.26
N ILE A 186 6.81 -17.47 7.39
CA ILE A 186 6.69 -17.64 5.94
C ILE A 186 8.08 -17.80 5.32
N SER A 187 8.99 -16.89 5.64
CA SER A 187 10.35 -16.85 5.08
C SER A 187 11.29 -16.09 6.00
N SER A 188 12.59 -16.36 5.90
CA SER A 188 13.68 -15.55 6.46
C SER A 188 14.74 -15.30 5.39
N ALA A 189 14.33 -15.17 4.10
CA ALA A 189 15.27 -15.04 3.00
C ALA A 189 15.57 -13.59 2.63
N GLU A 190 14.80 -12.61 3.12
CA GLU A 190 15.09 -11.20 2.89
C GLU A 190 16.29 -10.74 3.72
N GLU A 191 17.10 -9.83 3.18
CA GLU A 191 18.21 -9.22 3.90
C GLU A 191 17.97 -7.72 4.12
N GLY A 192 18.28 -7.26 5.34
CA GLY A 192 18.18 -5.85 5.74
C GLY A 192 16.73 -5.35 5.83
N VAL A 193 16.49 -4.14 5.37
CA VAL A 193 15.16 -3.53 5.39
C VAL A 193 14.21 -4.20 4.40
N VAL A 194 13.01 -4.53 4.89
CA VAL A 194 11.83 -4.82 4.07
C VAL A 194 10.75 -3.81 4.45
N HIS A 195 10.46 -2.87 3.55
CA HIS A 195 9.61 -1.74 3.87
C HIS A 195 8.18 -1.88 3.35
N GLY A 196 7.98 -2.47 2.18
CA GLY A 196 6.68 -2.67 1.54
C GLY A 196 6.28 -4.14 1.45
N ILE A 197 4.97 -4.41 1.62
CA ILE A 197 4.32 -5.66 1.19
C ILE A 197 3.00 -5.33 0.49
N TYR A 198 2.70 -6.06 -0.56
CA TYR A 198 1.48 -5.94 -1.35
C TYR A 198 0.85 -7.33 -1.52
N ILE A 199 -0.48 -7.40 -1.36
CA ILE A 199 -1.24 -8.66 -1.50
C ILE A 199 -1.97 -8.64 -2.83
N VAL A 200 -1.88 -9.73 -3.56
CA VAL A 200 -2.47 -9.85 -4.89
C VAL A 200 -2.68 -11.32 -5.25
N ASP A 201 -3.80 -11.64 -5.88
CA ASP A 201 -3.95 -12.90 -6.63
C ASP A 201 -3.13 -12.79 -7.92
N TRP A 202 -1.86 -13.25 -7.84
CA TRP A 202 -0.88 -13.02 -8.91
C TRP A 202 -1.18 -13.81 -10.18
N ASP A 203 -1.66 -15.02 -10.08
CA ASP A 203 -1.90 -15.90 -11.24
C ASP A 203 -3.38 -16.21 -11.51
N GLY A 204 -4.30 -15.55 -10.78
CA GLY A 204 -5.74 -15.67 -11.00
C GLY A 204 -6.32 -17.00 -10.51
N ASP A 205 -5.65 -17.66 -9.54
CA ASP A 205 -6.09 -18.96 -9.02
C ASP A 205 -7.02 -18.86 -7.79
N GLY A 206 -7.38 -17.63 -7.39
CA GLY A 206 -8.25 -17.31 -6.25
C GLY A 206 -7.53 -17.33 -4.91
N ARG A 207 -6.20 -17.39 -4.89
CA ARG A 207 -5.37 -17.31 -3.69
C ARG A 207 -4.44 -16.10 -3.75
N ASP A 208 -4.26 -15.48 -2.62
CA ASP A 208 -3.39 -14.31 -2.53
C ASP A 208 -1.92 -14.71 -2.44
N GLU A 209 -1.08 -14.10 -3.26
CA GLU A 209 0.36 -14.05 -3.13
C GLU A 209 0.79 -12.75 -2.46
N ILE A 210 2.05 -12.74 -1.99
CA ILE A 210 2.66 -11.61 -1.28
C ILE A 210 3.84 -11.09 -2.10
N LEU A 211 3.80 -9.82 -2.50
CA LEU A 211 5.01 -9.13 -2.95
C LEU A 211 5.67 -8.45 -1.76
N SER A 212 6.99 -8.59 -1.63
CA SER A 212 7.83 -7.80 -0.71
C SER A 212 8.68 -6.81 -1.49
N ALA A 213 8.96 -5.65 -0.90
CA ALA A 213 9.88 -4.66 -1.39
C ALA A 213 10.87 -4.25 -0.29
N GLY A 214 12.16 -4.41 -0.55
CA GLY A 214 13.21 -4.16 0.42
C GLY A 214 14.59 -3.99 -0.21
N PHE A 215 15.64 -3.99 0.60
CA PHE A 215 17.02 -3.82 0.13
C PHE A 215 17.47 -4.92 -0.83
N SER A 216 16.93 -6.12 -0.70
CA SER A 216 17.21 -7.25 -1.59
C SER A 216 16.41 -7.22 -2.90
N GLY A 217 15.53 -6.24 -3.09
CA GLY A 217 14.71 -6.10 -4.27
C GLY A 217 13.22 -6.38 -4.03
N ILE A 218 12.54 -6.84 -5.08
CA ILE A 218 11.12 -7.19 -5.08
C ILE A 218 10.99 -8.70 -5.26
N HIS A 219 10.28 -9.36 -4.34
CA HIS A 219 10.09 -10.82 -4.37
C HIS A 219 8.62 -11.19 -4.22
N LEU A 220 8.24 -12.23 -4.95
CA LEU A 220 6.93 -12.85 -4.88
C LEU A 220 6.99 -14.10 -4.01
N TYR A 221 6.08 -14.21 -3.05
CA TYR A 221 5.89 -15.39 -2.21
C TYR A 221 4.55 -16.03 -2.54
N LYS A 222 4.61 -17.30 -2.96
CA LYS A 222 3.46 -18.13 -3.27
C LYS A 222 3.44 -19.37 -2.38
N LEU A 223 2.29 -19.64 -1.74
CA LEU A 223 2.06 -20.88 -1.02
C LEU A 223 1.65 -21.97 -2.01
N SER A 224 2.45 -23.02 -2.15
CA SER A 224 2.10 -24.18 -2.96
C SER A 224 1.01 -25.04 -2.33
N ARG A 225 0.38 -25.91 -3.10
CA ARG A 225 -0.72 -26.77 -2.60
C ARG A 225 -0.27 -27.78 -1.54
N ASP A 226 1.01 -28.13 -1.48
CA ASP A 226 1.63 -28.99 -0.47
C ASP A 226 2.09 -28.20 0.79
N GLY A 227 1.75 -26.91 0.88
CA GLY A 227 2.02 -26.07 2.07
C GLY A 227 3.41 -25.50 2.15
N VAL A 228 4.17 -25.49 1.05
CA VAL A 228 5.51 -24.92 0.99
C VAL A 228 5.49 -23.52 0.41
N TRP A 229 6.12 -22.55 1.08
CA TRP A 229 6.32 -21.22 0.56
C TRP A 229 7.46 -21.17 -0.46
N ASN A 230 7.18 -20.69 -1.65
CA ASN A 230 8.16 -20.46 -2.70
C ASN A 230 8.41 -18.96 -2.84
N ARG A 231 9.68 -18.57 -2.92
CA ARG A 231 10.12 -17.19 -3.16
C ARG A 231 10.72 -17.06 -4.55
N THR A 232 10.24 -16.10 -5.33
CA THR A 232 10.73 -15.80 -6.68
C THR A 232 11.17 -14.33 -6.74
N GLU A 233 12.37 -14.06 -7.25
CA GLU A 233 12.83 -12.70 -7.53
C GLU A 233 12.06 -12.13 -8.72
N ILE A 234 11.37 -11.00 -8.53
CA ILE A 234 10.76 -10.22 -9.60
C ILE A 234 11.77 -9.20 -10.13
N ALA A 235 12.43 -8.47 -9.22
CA ALA A 235 13.39 -7.45 -9.60
C ALA A 235 14.39 -7.16 -8.46
N LYS A 236 15.58 -6.68 -8.84
CA LYS A 236 16.62 -6.28 -7.86
C LYS A 236 16.43 -4.88 -7.29
N GLY A 237 15.53 -4.08 -7.90
CA GLY A 237 15.36 -2.69 -7.50
C GLY A 237 16.46 -1.77 -8.00
N ASP A 238 16.69 -0.68 -7.28
CA ASP A 238 17.78 0.26 -7.56
C ASP A 238 19.15 -0.46 -7.49
N PRO A 239 20.01 -0.34 -8.52
CA PRO A 239 21.27 -1.06 -8.61
C PRO A 239 22.41 -0.46 -7.75
N ALA A 240 22.15 0.61 -7.00
CA ALA A 240 23.17 1.22 -6.16
C ALA A 240 23.73 0.22 -5.11
N PRO A 241 24.93 0.43 -4.60
CA PRO A 241 25.50 -0.44 -3.58
C PRO A 241 24.75 -0.31 -2.24
N TRP A 242 24.75 -1.38 -1.46
CA TRP A 242 24.20 -1.43 -0.12
C TRP A 242 24.68 -0.25 0.74
N PRO A 243 23.82 0.41 1.52
CA PRO A 243 22.38 0.15 1.76
C PRO A 243 21.45 1.03 0.89
N LYS A 244 21.91 1.55 -0.23
CA LYS A 244 21.15 2.42 -1.14
C LYS A 244 20.59 1.66 -2.35
N CYS A 245 20.40 0.35 -2.20
CA CYS A 245 19.88 -0.54 -3.25
C CYS A 245 18.42 -0.94 -2.98
N GLY A 246 17.86 -1.69 -3.94
CA GLY A 246 16.57 -2.35 -3.80
C GLY A 246 15.38 -1.41 -3.93
N SER A 247 14.31 -1.75 -3.23
CA SER A 247 13.03 -1.06 -3.31
C SER A 247 12.49 -0.69 -1.93
N SER A 248 11.51 0.20 -1.89
CA SER A 248 10.86 0.69 -0.67
C SER A 248 9.42 0.20 -0.56
N ASP A 249 8.61 0.50 -1.56
CA ASP A 249 7.20 0.12 -1.61
C ASP A 249 6.84 -0.36 -3.01
N VAL A 250 5.76 -1.13 -3.13
CA VAL A 250 5.39 -1.82 -4.36
C VAL A 250 3.88 -1.89 -4.52
N ALA A 251 3.41 -1.76 -5.77
CA ALA A 251 2.03 -1.99 -6.18
C ALA A 251 1.99 -2.70 -7.54
N VAL A 252 0.89 -3.36 -7.84
CA VAL A 252 0.65 -4.05 -9.11
C VAL A 252 -0.45 -3.33 -9.87
N GLY A 253 -0.23 -3.08 -11.15
CA GLY A 253 -1.22 -2.49 -12.05
C GLY A 253 -1.21 -3.16 -13.41
N HIS A 254 -2.15 -2.72 -14.28
CA HIS A 254 -2.34 -3.24 -15.61
C HIS A 254 -2.42 -2.13 -16.66
N VAL A 255 -1.90 -2.40 -17.84
CA VAL A 255 -2.14 -1.64 -19.05
C VAL A 255 -2.83 -2.58 -20.03
N GLY A 256 -4.17 -2.51 -20.09
CA GLY A 256 -4.99 -3.54 -20.70
C GLY A 256 -4.79 -4.89 -20.00
N GLU A 257 -4.43 -5.93 -20.73
CA GLU A 257 -4.17 -7.26 -20.16
C GLU A 257 -2.75 -7.44 -19.60
N ARG A 258 -1.88 -6.46 -19.78
CA ARG A 258 -0.47 -6.56 -19.38
C ARG A 258 -0.26 -6.03 -17.99
N ARG A 259 0.23 -6.90 -17.11
CA ARG A 259 0.63 -6.52 -15.76
C ARG A 259 1.92 -5.72 -15.77
N PHE A 260 2.00 -4.73 -14.86
CA PHE A 260 3.24 -4.10 -14.47
C PHE A 260 3.38 -4.08 -12.94
N VAL A 261 4.60 -3.91 -12.46
CA VAL A 261 4.89 -3.66 -11.05
C VAL A 261 5.44 -2.25 -10.93
N ALA A 262 4.82 -1.44 -10.09
CA ALA A 262 5.29 -0.10 -9.76
C ALA A 262 6.01 -0.12 -8.41
N ALA A 263 7.12 0.60 -8.29
CA ALA A 263 7.92 0.65 -7.06
C ALA A 263 8.46 2.04 -6.77
N ILE A 264 8.61 2.34 -5.48
CA ILE A 264 9.46 3.44 -5.00
C ILE A 264 10.86 2.89 -4.73
N GLU A 265 11.89 3.57 -5.18
CA GLU A 265 13.28 3.11 -5.11
C GLU A 265 14.28 4.25 -4.87
N PRO A 266 15.37 3.94 -4.17
CA PRO A 266 15.54 2.87 -3.19
C PRO A 266 14.68 3.10 -1.93
N TRP A 267 15.01 2.52 -0.79
CA TRP A 267 14.29 2.74 0.47
C TRP A 267 14.24 4.23 0.83
N HIS A 268 13.01 4.78 0.97
CA HIS A 268 12.73 6.21 1.11
C HIS A 268 13.42 7.06 0.02
N GLY A 269 13.46 6.50 -1.18
CA GLY A 269 14.23 7.05 -2.29
C GLY A 269 13.51 8.15 -3.07
N ASN A 270 14.10 8.43 -4.21
CA ASN A 270 13.68 9.52 -5.07
C ASN A 270 13.12 9.05 -6.42
N GLN A 271 13.01 7.74 -6.64
CA GLN A 271 12.60 7.20 -7.93
C GLN A 271 11.24 6.52 -7.85
N VAL A 272 10.48 6.66 -8.92
CA VAL A 272 9.32 5.82 -9.25
C VAL A 272 9.73 4.97 -10.44
N ALA A 273 9.76 3.66 -10.25
CA ALA A 273 10.14 2.69 -11.26
C ALA A 273 8.94 1.81 -11.66
N ILE A 274 8.85 1.50 -12.94
CA ILE A 274 7.90 0.54 -13.50
C ILE A 274 8.67 -0.66 -14.01
N TYR A 275 8.20 -1.84 -13.67
CA TYR A 275 8.70 -3.11 -14.16
C TYR A 275 7.67 -3.73 -15.09
N ARG A 276 8.10 -4.08 -16.29
CA ARG A 276 7.28 -4.76 -17.30
C ARG A 276 7.94 -6.08 -17.67
N GLU A 277 7.15 -7.11 -17.78
CA GLU A 277 7.65 -8.41 -18.21
C GLU A 277 7.77 -8.49 -19.74
N SER A 278 8.91 -8.95 -20.21
CA SER A 278 9.15 -9.25 -21.63
C SER A 278 9.99 -10.51 -21.75
N GLY A 279 9.43 -11.55 -22.34
CA GLY A 279 10.13 -12.82 -22.55
C GLY A 279 10.56 -13.52 -21.25
N GLY A 280 9.78 -13.40 -20.19
CA GLY A 280 10.07 -13.99 -18.87
C GLY A 280 11.06 -13.18 -18.02
N VAL A 281 11.40 -11.96 -18.44
CA VAL A 281 12.31 -11.07 -17.72
C VAL A 281 11.60 -9.74 -17.40
N TRP A 282 11.67 -9.32 -16.16
CA TRP A 282 11.17 -8.03 -15.70
C TRP A 282 12.18 -6.92 -16.01
N GLN A 283 11.77 -5.97 -16.82
CA GLN A 283 12.60 -4.83 -17.24
C GLN A 283 12.25 -3.60 -16.44
N ARG A 284 13.26 -3.03 -15.75
CA ARG A 284 13.15 -1.81 -14.94
C ARG A 284 13.16 -0.57 -15.81
N HIS A 285 12.20 0.33 -15.59
CA HIS A 285 12.13 1.63 -16.22
C HIS A 285 11.79 2.71 -15.17
N VAL A 286 12.70 3.66 -14.95
CA VAL A 286 12.46 4.80 -14.06
C VAL A 286 11.63 5.84 -14.80
N ILE A 287 10.45 6.14 -14.29
CA ILE A 287 9.52 7.11 -14.89
C ILE A 287 9.59 8.48 -14.22
N ASP A 288 10.13 8.56 -13.00
CA ASP A 288 10.40 9.81 -12.27
C ASP A 288 11.57 9.57 -11.30
N ASP A 289 12.52 10.51 -11.23
CA ASP A 289 13.65 10.52 -10.30
C ASP A 289 13.68 11.79 -9.43
N GLY A 290 12.59 12.54 -9.45
CA GLY A 290 12.47 13.86 -8.80
C GLY A 290 11.60 13.88 -7.54
N ILE A 291 11.14 12.73 -7.01
CA ILE A 291 10.46 12.69 -5.71
C ILE A 291 11.49 12.75 -4.57
N ALA A 292 11.05 13.06 -3.36
CA ALA A 292 11.94 13.14 -2.19
C ALA A 292 11.32 12.39 -1.00
N ASP A 293 12.05 11.40 -0.45
CA ASP A 293 11.57 10.57 0.66
C ASP A 293 10.26 9.85 0.27
N GLY A 294 10.27 9.10 -0.85
CA GLY A 294 9.15 8.34 -1.37
C GLY A 294 8.67 7.28 -0.37
N HIS A 295 7.36 7.20 -0.13
CA HIS A 295 6.86 6.40 1.00
C HIS A 295 5.64 5.54 0.70
N THR A 296 4.82 5.88 -0.28
CA THR A 296 3.62 5.10 -0.63
C THR A 296 3.40 5.09 -2.14
N ILE A 297 3.01 3.93 -2.65
CA ILE A 297 2.68 3.75 -4.07
C ILE A 297 1.42 2.92 -4.22
N TRP A 298 0.56 3.30 -5.18
CA TRP A 298 -0.69 2.62 -5.50
C TRP A 298 -0.96 2.66 -6.99
N THR A 299 -1.84 1.78 -7.44
CA THR A 299 -2.32 1.70 -8.81
C THR A 299 -3.84 1.58 -8.83
N ALA A 300 -4.49 2.29 -9.75
CA ALA A 300 -5.91 2.16 -10.05
C ALA A 300 -6.23 2.83 -11.39
N ASP A 301 -7.28 2.37 -12.06
CA ASP A 301 -7.84 3.02 -13.25
C ASP A 301 -8.75 4.18 -12.82
N PHE A 302 -8.17 5.38 -12.70
CA PHE A 302 -8.92 6.57 -12.27
C PHE A 302 -9.75 7.20 -13.38
N ASN A 303 -9.41 6.94 -14.63
CA ASN A 303 -10.06 7.56 -15.79
C ASN A 303 -11.01 6.64 -16.56
N GLY A 304 -11.05 5.35 -16.21
CA GLY A 304 -11.92 4.34 -16.80
C GLY A 304 -11.49 3.89 -18.20
N ASP A 305 -10.18 3.99 -18.54
CA ASP A 305 -9.68 3.65 -19.86
C ASP A 305 -9.06 2.24 -19.97
N GLY A 306 -9.11 1.46 -18.88
CA GLY A 306 -8.58 0.10 -18.79
C GLY A 306 -7.06 0.06 -18.59
N ARG A 307 -6.46 1.18 -18.17
CA ARG A 307 -5.04 1.29 -17.82
C ARG A 307 -4.94 1.92 -16.44
N ASP A 308 -4.27 1.22 -15.54
CA ASP A 308 -4.06 1.74 -14.21
C ASP A 308 -3.06 2.89 -14.22
N GLU A 309 -3.41 4.00 -13.59
CA GLU A 309 -2.51 5.05 -13.20
C GLU A 309 -1.69 4.61 -11.98
N VAL A 310 -0.52 5.22 -11.83
CA VAL A 310 0.32 5.06 -10.63
C VAL A 310 0.23 6.31 -9.78
N VAL A 311 -0.09 6.15 -8.49
CA VAL A 311 -0.05 7.21 -7.48
C VAL A 311 1.17 7.02 -6.62
N ALA A 312 2.06 8.02 -6.56
CA ALA A 312 3.20 8.02 -5.64
C ALA A 312 3.13 9.21 -4.68
N GLY A 313 3.15 8.91 -3.38
CA GLY A 313 3.22 9.88 -2.31
C GLY A 313 4.59 9.90 -1.65
N TYR A 314 5.09 11.10 -1.30
CA TYR A 314 6.41 11.28 -0.73
C TYR A 314 6.42 12.31 0.41
N ARG A 315 7.19 12.02 1.46
CA ARG A 315 7.22 12.85 2.69
C ARG A 315 8.00 14.14 2.52
N GLY A 316 8.83 14.24 1.46
CA GLY A 316 9.45 15.50 1.02
C GLY A 316 8.48 16.48 0.36
N LYS A 317 7.18 16.29 0.56
CA LYS A 317 5.99 17.02 0.08
C LYS A 317 5.63 16.74 -1.37
N GLY A 318 4.67 15.88 -1.54
CA GLY A 318 3.92 15.73 -2.77
C GLY A 318 3.19 14.42 -2.92
N VAL A 319 2.21 14.45 -3.81
CA VAL A 319 1.53 13.31 -4.38
C VAL A 319 1.46 13.52 -5.89
N ASN A 320 2.01 12.59 -6.64
CA ASN A 320 1.98 12.60 -8.10
C ASN A 320 1.14 11.44 -8.63
N ILE A 321 0.53 11.65 -9.80
CA ILE A 321 -0.16 10.62 -10.58
C ILE A 321 0.56 10.50 -11.93
N TYR A 322 0.79 9.26 -12.35
CA TYR A 322 1.44 8.94 -13.62
C TYR A 322 0.49 8.15 -14.50
N TYR A 323 0.32 8.61 -15.74
CA TYR A 323 -0.60 8.08 -16.75
C TYR A 323 0.18 7.40 -17.86
N ALA A 324 -0.10 6.13 -18.15
CA ALA A 324 0.47 5.45 -19.31
C ALA A 324 -0.01 6.14 -20.60
N GLN A 325 0.93 6.48 -21.49
CA GLN A 325 0.65 7.19 -22.73
C GLN A 325 0.49 6.25 -23.94
N ASP A 326 0.91 5.00 -23.78
CA ASP A 326 0.83 3.97 -24.79
C ASP A 326 0.17 2.68 -24.27
N GLY A 327 -0.16 1.76 -25.16
CA GLY A 327 -0.77 0.47 -24.81
C GLY A 327 0.21 -0.56 -24.23
N GLU A 328 1.49 -0.18 -24.02
CA GLU A 328 2.53 -1.05 -23.50
C GLU A 328 3.06 -0.62 -22.13
N GLY A 329 2.66 0.58 -21.66
CA GLY A 329 3.18 1.16 -20.43
C GLY A 329 4.68 1.50 -20.51
N ALA A 330 5.16 1.90 -21.70
CA ALA A 330 6.54 2.32 -21.92
C ALA A 330 6.73 3.80 -21.63
N GLU A 331 5.75 4.62 -21.98
CA GLU A 331 5.78 6.07 -21.80
C GLU A 331 4.78 6.49 -20.74
N TRP A 332 5.19 7.37 -19.83
CA TRP A 332 4.38 7.84 -18.70
C TRP A 332 4.39 9.36 -18.62
N ARG A 333 3.24 9.93 -18.34
CA ARG A 333 3.07 11.37 -18.11
C ARG A 333 2.76 11.62 -16.64
N LYS A 334 3.57 12.45 -15.99
CA LYS A 334 3.37 12.90 -14.62
C LYS A 334 2.38 14.06 -14.54
N THR A 335 1.52 14.02 -13.53
CA THR A 335 0.67 15.12 -13.08
C THR A 335 0.80 15.26 -11.57
N VAL A 336 0.95 16.48 -11.07
CA VAL A 336 0.99 16.75 -9.62
C VAL A 336 -0.45 16.79 -9.12
N LEU A 337 -0.79 15.93 -8.15
CA LEU A 337 -2.08 15.95 -7.47
C LEU A 337 -2.07 16.98 -6.32
N ASP A 338 -1.05 16.95 -5.47
CA ASP A 338 -0.87 17.89 -4.35
C ASP A 338 0.63 18.13 -4.15
N SER A 339 1.05 19.40 -4.15
CA SER A 339 2.47 19.80 -3.96
C SER A 339 2.83 20.05 -2.50
N ASP A 340 1.86 20.08 -1.59
CA ASP A 340 2.05 20.46 -0.19
C ASP A 340 1.82 19.31 0.80
N MET A 341 1.27 18.18 0.34
CA MET A 341 1.02 16.99 1.15
C MET A 341 2.31 16.19 1.35
N PRO A 342 2.92 16.17 2.55
CA PRO A 342 4.03 15.26 2.85
C PRO A 342 3.47 13.86 3.13
N ALA A 343 3.05 13.17 2.06
CA ALA A 343 2.28 11.94 2.14
C ALA A 343 3.09 10.79 2.75
N ALA A 344 2.68 10.33 3.93
CA ALA A 344 3.22 9.12 4.55
C ALA A 344 2.49 7.87 4.06
N ALA A 345 1.21 7.97 3.80
CA ALA A 345 0.43 6.91 3.15
C ALA A 345 -0.73 7.52 2.39
N CYS A 346 -1.15 6.81 1.34
CA CYS A 346 -2.43 7.02 0.67
C CYS A 346 -3.23 5.72 0.67
N ALA A 347 -4.54 5.82 0.47
CA ALA A 347 -5.47 4.73 0.23
C ALA A 347 -6.35 5.10 -0.97
N ILE A 348 -6.80 4.09 -1.70
CA ILE A 348 -7.66 4.24 -2.86
C ILE A 348 -8.99 3.57 -2.55
N ALA A 349 -10.09 4.31 -2.70
CA ALA A 349 -11.45 3.80 -2.57
C ALA A 349 -12.45 4.76 -3.21
N ASP A 350 -13.65 4.29 -3.53
CA ASP A 350 -14.79 5.15 -3.83
C ASP A 350 -15.35 5.71 -2.49
N LEU A 351 -15.05 6.98 -2.21
CA LEU A 351 -15.40 7.63 -0.94
C LEU A 351 -16.72 8.39 -1.01
N ASN A 352 -17.24 8.68 -2.20
CA ASN A 352 -18.50 9.39 -2.39
C ASN A 352 -19.62 8.52 -2.98
N GLY A 353 -19.34 7.25 -3.33
CA GLY A 353 -20.32 6.31 -3.85
C GLY A 353 -20.67 6.54 -5.33
N ASP A 354 -19.80 7.19 -6.09
CA ASP A 354 -20.06 7.50 -7.51
C ASP A 354 -19.45 6.48 -8.50
N GLY A 355 -18.80 5.44 -7.98
CA GLY A 355 -18.22 4.34 -8.75
C GLY A 355 -16.82 4.65 -9.32
N ARG A 356 -16.23 5.80 -9.00
CA ARG A 356 -14.85 6.13 -9.38
C ARG A 356 -13.91 6.04 -8.18
N PRO A 357 -12.68 5.55 -8.37
CA PRO A 357 -11.72 5.54 -7.28
C PRO A 357 -11.27 6.97 -6.93
N ASP A 358 -11.36 7.30 -5.64
CA ASP A 358 -10.80 8.50 -5.02
C ASP A 358 -9.47 8.16 -4.32
N ILE A 359 -8.76 9.19 -3.85
CA ILE A 359 -7.49 9.05 -3.15
C ILE A 359 -7.59 9.71 -1.78
N ALA A 360 -7.31 9.00 -0.69
CA ALA A 360 -7.14 9.61 0.63
C ALA A 360 -5.67 9.54 1.04
N CYS A 361 -5.07 10.66 1.50
CA CYS A 361 -3.68 10.72 1.94
C CYS A 361 -3.54 11.37 3.32
N ILE A 362 -2.62 10.83 4.13
CA ILE A 362 -2.25 11.37 5.44
C ILE A 362 -0.88 12.02 5.40
N GLY A 363 -0.79 13.26 5.90
CA GLY A 363 0.43 14.03 5.91
C GLY A 363 1.23 13.87 7.20
N SER A 364 2.52 13.51 7.06
CA SER A 364 3.41 13.28 8.20
C SER A 364 3.73 14.56 8.97
N SER A 365 4.18 15.62 8.30
CA SER A 365 4.58 16.87 8.93
C SER A 365 3.47 17.94 8.95
N THR A 366 2.49 17.86 8.06
CA THR A 366 1.30 18.73 8.05
C THR A 366 0.22 18.25 9.00
N ALA A 367 0.33 17.03 9.54
CA ALA A 367 -0.59 16.46 10.51
C ALA A 367 -2.06 16.53 10.05
N ASN A 368 -2.33 16.32 8.78
CA ASN A 368 -3.64 16.39 8.17
C ASN A 368 -4.01 15.11 7.44
N LEU A 369 -5.30 14.89 7.26
CA LEU A 369 -5.90 13.89 6.39
C LEU A 369 -6.72 14.62 5.35
N LYS A 370 -6.43 14.36 4.08
CA LYS A 370 -7.19 14.86 2.95
C LYS A 370 -7.69 13.70 2.11
N TRP A 371 -8.80 13.89 1.42
CA TRP A 371 -9.16 13.08 0.28
C TRP A 371 -9.31 13.92 -0.97
N TYR A 372 -9.09 13.31 -2.12
CA TYR A 372 -9.12 13.91 -3.43
C TYR A 372 -10.20 13.21 -4.23
N GLU A 373 -11.33 13.90 -4.38
CA GLU A 373 -12.50 13.44 -5.12
C GLU A 373 -12.21 13.38 -6.61
N ASN A 374 -12.42 12.23 -7.21
CA ASN A 374 -12.26 11.99 -8.64
C ASN A 374 -13.45 12.57 -9.42
N LEU A 375 -13.27 13.72 -10.04
CA LEU A 375 -14.29 14.41 -10.87
C LEU A 375 -14.35 13.88 -12.31
N GLY A 376 -13.63 12.80 -12.60
CA GLY A 376 -13.51 12.23 -13.94
C GLY A 376 -12.58 13.01 -14.87
N PRO A 377 -12.40 12.51 -16.11
CA PRO A 377 -11.53 13.12 -17.09
C PRO A 377 -11.89 14.57 -17.39
N ALA A 378 -10.88 15.40 -17.68
CA ALA A 378 -11.12 16.76 -18.16
C ALA A 378 -11.95 16.70 -19.46
N ARG A 379 -13.08 17.43 -19.52
CA ARG A 379 -13.84 17.54 -20.76
C ARG A 379 -12.95 18.25 -21.81
N GLN A 380 -12.84 17.64 -22.98
CA GLN A 380 -12.15 18.23 -24.12
C GLN A 380 -12.91 19.46 -24.64
#